data_e28a9cf7dec1799433824d014f3526f9
#
_entry.id   e28a9cf7dec1799433824d014f3526f9
#
_cell.length_a   1.000
_cell.length_b   1.000
_cell.length_c   1.000
_cell.angle_alpha   90.00
_cell.angle_beta   90.00
_cell.angle_gamma   90.00
#
_symmetry.space_group_name_H-M   'P 1'
#
loop_
_entity.id
_entity.type
_entity.pdbx_description
1 polymer ?
#
loop_
_entity_poly.entity_id
_entity_poly.type
_entity_poly.pdbx_seq_one_letter_code
_entity_poly.pdbx_strand_id
1 'polypeptide(L)'
;MRFLRRLGSPALLALGLGLGLACGDEAPRTTRGPVPGGDPERGRQVITESACGVCHTIPGVRGARGLVGPPLTKFGRRSFIAGHLPNTPDNLVLWVLHPQQIDPRTAMPSLRLDEGQARDVAAYLYQLD
;
A
#
# COMPACT_ATOMS: atom_id res chain seq x y z
N MET A 1 7.62 -77.76 40.06
CA MET A 1 8.67 -76.92 40.64
C MET A 1 9.42 -76.25 39.53
N ARG A 2 9.59 -74.94 39.67
CA ARG A 2 10.45 -73.92 39.00
C ARG A 2 9.74 -72.94 38.11
N PHE A 3 9.56 -71.84 38.75
CA PHE A 3 9.17 -70.55 38.19
C PHE A 3 10.19 -70.03 37.17
N LEU A 4 9.75 -69.58 36.04
CA LEU A 4 10.53 -68.73 35.14
C LEU A 4 9.82 -67.39 34.97
N ARG A 5 10.38 -66.38 35.65
CA ARG A 5 10.06 -64.97 35.50
C ARG A 5 10.41 -64.51 34.10
N ARG A 6 9.41 -64.02 33.37
CA ARG A 6 9.66 -63.25 32.16
C ARG A 6 9.78 -61.77 32.56
N LEU A 7 10.96 -61.23 32.32
CA LEU A 7 11.29 -59.83 32.46
C LEU A 7 10.63 -59.08 31.28
N GLY A 8 9.78 -58.12 31.61
CA GLY A 8 9.18 -57.23 30.63
C GLY A 8 10.19 -56.18 30.21
N SER A 9 10.36 -56.01 28.90
CA SER A 9 11.06 -54.89 28.31
C SER A 9 10.22 -53.62 28.41
N PRO A 10 10.78 -52.47 28.86
CA PRO A 10 10.12 -51.22 28.75
C PRO A 10 10.23 -50.69 27.30
N ALA A 11 9.08 -50.51 26.66
CA ALA A 11 8.99 -49.79 25.39
C ALA A 11 9.34 -48.33 25.61
N LEU A 12 10.44 -47.89 25.05
CA LEU A 12 10.82 -46.46 24.92
C LEU A 12 9.86 -45.80 23.93
N LEU A 13 8.91 -45.04 24.46
CA LEU A 13 8.17 -44.06 23.68
C LEU A 13 9.10 -42.92 23.30
N ALA A 14 9.56 -42.90 22.06
CA ALA A 14 10.23 -41.74 21.48
C ALA A 14 9.17 -40.68 21.18
N LEU A 15 9.09 -39.68 22.03
CA LEU A 15 8.29 -38.48 21.82
C LEU A 15 8.98 -37.63 20.75
N GLY A 16 8.60 -37.80 19.49
CA GLY A 16 9.04 -36.97 18.37
C GLY A 16 8.48 -35.54 18.51
N LEU A 17 9.34 -34.64 18.97
CA LEU A 17 9.06 -33.21 18.97
C LEU A 17 9.15 -32.70 17.51
N GLY A 18 8.04 -32.73 16.80
CA GLY A 18 7.92 -32.14 15.49
C GLY A 18 8.02 -30.60 15.62
N LEU A 19 9.21 -30.03 15.34
CA LEU A 19 9.34 -28.62 15.06
C LEU A 19 8.62 -28.34 13.73
N GLY A 20 7.35 -27.95 13.80
CA GLY A 20 6.64 -27.37 12.69
C GLY A 20 7.25 -26.00 12.38
N LEU A 21 8.10 -25.94 11.34
CA LEU A 21 8.41 -24.67 10.70
C LEU A 21 7.11 -24.16 10.08
N ALA A 22 6.39 -23.33 10.82
CA ALA A 22 5.36 -22.50 10.24
C ALA A 22 6.09 -21.50 9.31
N CYS A 23 6.20 -21.83 8.04
CA CYS A 23 6.37 -20.83 6.99
C CYS A 23 5.12 -19.96 7.06
N GLY A 24 5.20 -18.85 7.79
CA GLY A 24 4.19 -17.84 7.72
C GLY A 24 4.14 -17.35 6.27
N ASP A 25 3.03 -17.58 5.59
CA ASP A 25 2.66 -16.84 4.39
C ASP A 25 2.50 -15.36 4.81
N GLU A 26 3.64 -14.69 4.91
CA GLU A 26 3.67 -13.26 5.04
C GLU A 26 3.27 -12.71 3.66
N ALA A 27 1.97 -12.46 3.49
CA ALA A 27 1.47 -11.73 2.34
C ALA A 27 2.38 -10.51 2.11
N PRO A 28 2.73 -10.18 0.85
CA PRO A 28 3.61 -9.06 0.57
C PRO A 28 3.01 -7.84 1.27
N ARG A 29 3.65 -7.41 2.34
CA ARG A 29 3.28 -6.18 3.02
C ARG A 29 3.44 -5.08 1.99
N THR A 30 2.31 -4.57 1.51
CA THR A 30 2.33 -3.28 0.85
C THR A 30 3.02 -2.36 1.84
N THR A 31 4.23 -1.95 1.55
CA THR A 31 5.10 -1.14 2.41
C THR A 31 4.50 0.24 2.70
N ARG A 32 3.25 0.44 2.32
CA ARG A 32 2.47 1.66 2.43
C ARG A 32 1.27 1.38 3.29
N GLY A 33 1.42 1.68 4.56
CA GLY A 33 0.33 1.65 5.53
C GLY A 33 -0.81 2.60 5.15
N PRO A 34 -1.95 2.52 5.84
CA PRO A 34 -3.04 3.46 5.63
C PRO A 34 -2.53 4.89 5.82
N VAL A 35 -3.05 5.82 5.02
CA VAL A 35 -2.74 7.25 5.18
C VAL A 35 -3.44 7.76 6.44
N PRO A 36 -2.71 8.16 7.48
CA PRO A 36 -3.34 8.63 8.71
C PRO A 36 -4.28 9.82 8.44
N GLY A 37 -5.52 9.71 8.88
CA GLY A 37 -6.54 10.76 8.69
C GLY A 37 -7.12 10.86 7.28
N GLY A 38 -6.67 10.04 6.33
CA GLY A 38 -7.19 10.02 4.98
C GLY A 38 -8.38 9.05 4.82
N ASP A 39 -9.36 9.46 4.02
CA ASP A 39 -10.52 8.67 3.63
C ASP A 39 -10.55 8.49 2.11
N PRO A 40 -10.46 7.26 1.59
CA PRO A 40 -10.36 7.04 0.16
C PRO A 40 -11.63 7.38 -0.62
N GLU A 41 -12.79 7.31 -0.02
CA GLU A 41 -14.04 7.67 -0.72
C GLU A 41 -14.16 9.19 -0.87
N ARG A 42 -13.82 9.96 0.17
CA ARG A 42 -13.66 11.42 0.04
C ARG A 42 -12.55 11.76 -0.93
N GLY A 43 -11.45 11.01 -0.93
CA GLY A 43 -10.35 11.18 -1.88
C GLY A 43 -10.80 11.04 -3.33
N ARG A 44 -11.63 10.05 -3.64
CA ARG A 44 -12.24 9.88 -4.97
C ARG A 44 -13.08 11.08 -5.36
N GLN A 45 -13.84 11.66 -4.41
CA GLN A 45 -14.63 12.84 -4.64
C GLN A 45 -13.74 14.07 -4.90
N VAL A 46 -12.74 14.32 -4.06
CA VAL A 46 -11.77 15.41 -4.23
C VAL A 46 -11.04 15.31 -5.58
N ILE A 47 -10.61 14.12 -5.98
CA ILE A 47 -9.98 13.85 -7.29
C ILE A 47 -10.91 14.26 -8.45
N THR A 48 -12.20 13.98 -8.31
CA THR A 48 -13.21 14.33 -9.33
C THR A 48 -13.43 15.83 -9.39
N GLU A 49 -13.63 16.49 -8.25
CA GLU A 49 -13.89 17.93 -8.13
C GLU A 49 -12.68 18.78 -8.53
N SER A 50 -11.47 18.32 -8.22
CA SER A 50 -10.22 18.99 -8.59
C SER A 50 -9.76 18.67 -10.01
N ALA A 51 -10.58 17.97 -10.79
CA ALA A 51 -10.35 17.67 -12.21
C ALA A 51 -9.01 16.95 -12.49
N CYS A 52 -8.50 16.15 -11.56
CA CYS A 52 -7.25 15.38 -11.73
C CYS A 52 -7.29 14.48 -12.98
N GLY A 53 -8.50 14.00 -13.32
CA GLY A 53 -8.75 13.15 -14.47
C GLY A 53 -8.56 13.83 -15.84
N VAL A 54 -8.46 15.17 -15.89
CA VAL A 54 -8.15 15.91 -17.12
C VAL A 54 -6.70 15.60 -17.57
N CYS A 55 -5.79 15.47 -16.62
CA CYS A 55 -4.39 15.19 -16.92
C CYS A 55 -4.02 13.71 -16.72
N HIS A 56 -4.67 13.01 -15.81
CA HIS A 56 -4.32 11.65 -15.44
C HIS A 56 -5.40 10.62 -15.82
N THR A 57 -4.95 9.43 -16.22
CA THR A 57 -5.81 8.25 -16.21
C THR A 57 -5.86 7.69 -14.78
N ILE A 58 -7.07 7.63 -14.19
CA ILE A 58 -7.27 7.23 -12.79
C ILE A 58 -8.35 6.14 -12.73
N PRO A 59 -8.01 4.89 -12.38
CA PRO A 59 -8.99 3.83 -12.20
C PRO A 59 -10.07 4.20 -11.18
N GLY A 60 -11.32 3.80 -11.43
CA GLY A 60 -12.44 4.06 -10.53
C GLY A 60 -13.01 5.48 -10.55
N VAL A 61 -12.38 6.43 -11.25
CA VAL A 61 -12.87 7.80 -11.42
C VAL A 61 -13.43 7.98 -12.82
N ARG A 62 -14.74 8.28 -12.90
CA ARG A 62 -15.42 8.43 -14.17
C ARG A 62 -14.85 9.59 -15.00
N GLY A 63 -14.52 9.32 -16.26
CA GLY A 63 -13.99 10.34 -17.18
C GLY A 63 -12.50 10.65 -16.99
N ALA A 64 -11.83 10.08 -15.98
CA ALA A 64 -10.40 10.27 -15.77
C ALA A 64 -9.57 9.46 -16.78
N ARG A 65 -9.37 10.03 -17.96
CA ARG A 65 -8.63 9.42 -19.08
C ARG A 65 -7.56 10.35 -19.65
N GLY A 66 -7.13 11.34 -18.86
CA GLY A 66 -6.10 12.28 -19.27
C GLY A 66 -4.75 11.59 -19.52
N LEU A 67 -4.02 12.13 -20.50
CA LEU A 67 -2.74 11.60 -20.98
C LEU A 67 -1.60 12.62 -20.83
N VAL A 68 -1.86 13.78 -20.24
CA VAL A 68 -0.86 14.82 -20.00
C VAL A 68 0.10 14.41 -18.87
N GLY A 69 -0.47 13.90 -17.79
CA GLY A 69 0.29 13.32 -16.69
C GLY A 69 0.40 11.79 -16.83
N PRO A 70 1.28 11.15 -16.06
CA PRO A 70 1.38 9.70 -16.06
C PRO A 70 0.07 9.07 -15.56
N PRO A 71 -0.34 7.90 -16.09
CA PRO A 71 -1.49 7.19 -15.57
C PRO A 71 -1.24 6.82 -14.11
N LEU A 72 -2.26 6.97 -13.24
CA LEU A 72 -2.15 6.66 -11.81
C LEU A 72 -2.54 5.22 -11.48
N THR A 73 -2.63 4.36 -12.48
CA THR A 73 -2.79 2.90 -12.31
C THR A 73 -1.65 2.33 -11.47
N LYS A 74 -1.96 1.37 -10.62
CA LYS A 74 -0.98 0.70 -9.74
C LYS A 74 -0.13 1.67 -8.90
N PHE A 75 -0.73 2.80 -8.52
CA PHE A 75 0.00 3.84 -7.80
C PHE A 75 0.54 3.34 -6.44
N GLY A 76 -0.25 2.54 -5.74
CA GLY A 76 0.14 1.92 -4.49
C GLY A 76 1.42 1.08 -4.58
N ARG A 77 1.78 0.57 -5.75
CA ARG A 77 2.95 -0.30 -5.95
C ARG A 77 4.21 0.44 -6.41
N ARG A 78 4.15 1.74 -6.67
CA ARG A 78 5.30 2.51 -7.14
C ARG A 78 6.30 2.75 -6.03
N SER A 79 7.57 2.75 -6.37
CA SER A 79 8.64 3.08 -5.43
C SER A 79 8.85 4.59 -5.25
N PHE A 80 8.50 5.38 -6.29
CA PHE A 80 8.75 6.83 -6.31
C PHE A 80 7.51 7.60 -6.77
N ILE A 81 7.39 8.83 -6.26
CA ILE A 81 6.45 9.86 -6.68
C ILE A 81 7.18 10.77 -7.64
N ALA A 82 6.64 10.96 -8.86
CA ALA A 82 7.18 11.83 -9.90
C ALA A 82 8.68 11.64 -10.20
N GLY A 83 9.27 10.53 -9.80
CA GLY A 83 10.72 10.29 -9.94
C GLY A 83 11.61 10.99 -8.91
N HIS A 84 11.04 11.79 -8.01
CA HIS A 84 11.79 12.62 -7.06
C HIS A 84 11.74 12.13 -5.61
N LEU A 85 10.57 11.73 -5.12
CA LEU A 85 10.37 11.36 -3.72
C LEU A 85 10.09 9.87 -3.56
N PRO A 86 10.59 9.23 -2.49
CA PRO A 86 10.10 7.92 -2.10
C PRO A 86 8.57 7.96 -1.92
N ASN A 87 7.89 6.94 -2.41
CA ASN A 87 6.43 6.88 -2.34
C ASN A 87 5.98 6.51 -0.92
N THR A 88 5.87 7.51 -0.06
CA THR A 88 5.32 7.43 1.30
C THR A 88 4.10 8.33 1.43
N PRO A 89 3.18 8.08 2.39
CA PRO A 89 2.01 8.92 2.62
C PRO A 89 2.32 10.41 2.73
N ASP A 90 3.28 10.78 3.55
CA ASP A 90 3.62 12.20 3.77
C ASP A 90 4.23 12.84 2.52
N ASN A 91 5.07 12.11 1.80
CA ASN A 91 5.64 12.60 0.54
C ASN A 91 4.57 12.76 -0.55
N LEU A 92 3.55 11.88 -0.57
CA LEU A 92 2.45 12.02 -1.53
C LEU A 92 1.58 13.23 -1.19
N VAL A 93 1.27 13.44 0.07
CA VAL A 93 0.55 14.64 0.53
C VAL A 93 1.34 15.91 0.15
N LEU A 94 2.64 15.92 0.42
CA LEU A 94 3.52 17.05 0.06
C LEU A 94 3.55 17.29 -1.46
N TRP A 95 3.65 16.23 -2.27
CA TRP A 95 3.62 16.34 -3.73
C TRP A 95 2.29 16.91 -4.24
N VAL A 96 1.16 16.42 -3.71
CA VAL A 96 -0.16 16.87 -4.13
C VAL A 96 -0.41 18.33 -3.78
N LEU A 97 0.09 18.79 -2.63
CA LEU A 97 -0.05 20.18 -2.18
C LEU A 97 0.91 21.14 -2.89
N HIS A 98 2.16 20.73 -3.07
CA HIS A 98 3.26 21.63 -3.47
C HIS A 98 4.16 21.05 -4.56
N PRO A 99 3.61 20.62 -5.71
CA PRO A 99 4.39 19.92 -6.73
C PRO A 99 5.57 20.77 -7.25
N GLN A 100 5.39 22.09 -7.42
CA GLN A 100 6.44 22.98 -7.92
C GLN A 100 7.54 23.27 -6.89
N GLN A 101 7.30 23.04 -5.60
CA GLN A 101 8.36 23.12 -4.59
C GLN A 101 9.34 21.94 -4.69
N ILE A 102 8.84 20.80 -5.20
CA ILE A 102 9.63 19.56 -5.34
C ILE A 102 10.28 19.51 -6.73
N ASP A 103 9.51 19.79 -7.77
CA ASP A 103 10.01 19.94 -9.13
C ASP A 103 9.47 21.24 -9.75
N PRO A 104 10.27 22.31 -9.80
CA PRO A 104 9.86 23.59 -10.40
C PRO A 104 9.48 23.50 -11.88
N ARG A 105 9.83 22.38 -12.56
CA ARG A 105 9.53 22.18 -13.99
C ARG A 105 8.32 21.28 -14.22
N THR A 106 7.67 20.80 -13.15
CA THR A 106 6.51 19.94 -13.31
C THR A 106 5.34 20.67 -13.99
N ALA A 107 4.66 19.99 -14.89
CA ALA A 107 3.40 20.47 -15.46
C ALA A 107 2.20 20.29 -14.52
N MET A 108 2.34 19.56 -13.41
CA MET A 108 1.27 19.39 -12.44
C MET A 108 0.99 20.71 -11.73
N PRO A 109 -0.22 21.25 -11.79
CA PRO A 109 -0.54 22.54 -11.19
C PRO A 109 -0.69 22.43 -9.66
N SER A 110 -0.56 23.56 -8.93
CA SER A 110 -1.04 23.67 -7.56
C SER A 110 -2.56 23.61 -7.53
N LEU A 111 -3.11 22.62 -6.82
CA LEU A 111 -4.55 22.31 -6.83
C LEU A 111 -5.34 23.09 -5.77
N ARG A 112 -4.69 23.88 -4.91
CA ARG A 112 -5.31 24.64 -3.80
C ARG A 112 -6.12 23.75 -2.83
N LEU A 113 -5.67 22.51 -2.64
CA LEU A 113 -6.23 21.60 -1.66
C LEU A 113 -5.74 21.96 -0.26
N ASP A 114 -6.54 21.69 0.75
CA ASP A 114 -6.07 21.63 2.12
C ASP A 114 -5.38 20.30 2.42
N GLU A 115 -4.73 20.21 3.59
CA GLU A 115 -4.00 19.01 3.99
C GLU A 115 -4.91 17.78 4.15
N GLY A 116 -6.13 17.97 4.67
CA GLY A 116 -7.11 16.90 4.82
C GLY A 116 -7.51 16.32 3.47
N GLN A 117 -7.83 17.19 2.52
CA GLN A 117 -8.15 16.80 1.14
C GLN A 117 -6.97 16.07 0.47
N ALA A 118 -5.75 16.55 0.67
CA ALA A 118 -4.56 15.89 0.13
C ALA A 118 -4.32 14.51 0.76
N ARG A 119 -4.61 14.32 2.06
CA ARG A 119 -4.60 13.02 2.73
C ARG A 119 -5.66 12.08 2.18
N ASP A 120 -6.86 12.58 1.93
CA ASP A 120 -7.94 11.81 1.32
C ASP A 120 -7.56 11.35 -0.10
N VAL A 121 -7.01 12.25 -0.93
CA VAL A 121 -6.48 11.91 -2.26
C VAL A 121 -5.41 10.83 -2.17
N ALA A 122 -4.45 10.97 -1.25
CA ALA A 122 -3.41 9.98 -1.04
C ALA A 122 -3.99 8.62 -0.63
N ALA A 123 -4.99 8.60 0.26
CA ALA A 123 -5.65 7.38 0.69
C ALA A 123 -6.31 6.65 -0.48
N TYR A 124 -6.95 7.38 -1.41
CA TYR A 124 -7.52 6.79 -2.62
C TYR A 124 -6.43 6.20 -3.53
N LEU A 125 -5.37 6.97 -3.80
CA LEU A 125 -4.33 6.55 -4.72
C LEU A 125 -3.58 5.31 -4.24
N TYR A 126 -3.44 5.11 -2.94
CA TYR A 126 -2.81 3.91 -2.37
C TYR A 126 -3.67 2.64 -2.50
N GLN A 127 -4.97 2.76 -2.78
CA GLN A 127 -5.80 1.59 -3.11
C GLN A 127 -5.65 1.13 -4.56
N LEU A 128 -4.98 1.89 -5.41
CA LEU A 128 -4.77 1.55 -6.81
C LEU A 128 -3.56 0.62 -6.96
N ASP A 129 -3.81 -0.69 -6.90
CA ASP A 129 -2.86 -1.79 -7.06
C ASP A 129 -2.76 -2.35 -8.49
#